data_36d9ee360346c62af23d1291c952850c
#
_entry.id   36d9ee360346c62af23d1291c952850c
#
_cell.length_a   1.000
_cell.length_b   1.000
_cell.length_c   1.000
_cell.angle_alpha   90.00
_cell.angle_beta   90.00
_cell.angle_gamma   90.00
#
_symmetry.space_group_name_H-M   'P 1'
#
loop_
_entity.id
_entity.type
_entity.pdbx_description
1 polymer ?
#
loop_
_entity_poly.entity_id
_entity_poly.type
_entity_poly.pdbx_seq_one_letter_code
_entity_poly.pdbx_strand_id
1 'polypeptide(L)'
;SPAYKAGIKAGDIILEFDEKRIDTMRTLPKLVAQTEVGKRVLVKIWRNQKLITKKVLLGRLESSEAFKAETKPDPDTSKYVKIENLGISIRDLNKSDISKRGLPNNTTGVVVTEIFEESPLMFISINDVIVELQKKKITNSNQFSKIFKEIVNKGTKTLYLAIYNSSNQRSYITVKLK
;
A
#
# COMPACT_ATOMS: atom_id res chain seq x y z
N SER A 1 -19.19 -1.81 7.43
CA SER A 1 -18.85 -0.42 7.05
C SER A 1 -20.10 0.48 7.09
N PRO A 2 -19.97 1.80 7.24
CA PRO A 2 -21.08 2.77 7.19
C PRO A 2 -21.94 2.62 5.94
N ALA A 3 -21.33 2.42 4.78
CA ALA A 3 -22.03 2.21 3.51
C ALA A 3 -22.91 0.95 3.52
N TYR A 4 -22.40 -0.16 4.07
CA TYR A 4 -23.16 -1.39 4.20
C TYR A 4 -24.38 -1.25 5.13
N LYS A 5 -24.20 -0.57 6.28
CA LYS A 5 -25.29 -0.28 7.23
C LYS A 5 -26.39 0.61 6.60
N ALA A 6 -26.02 1.47 5.67
CA ALA A 6 -26.96 2.28 4.88
C ALA A 6 -27.60 1.52 3.72
N GLY A 7 -27.23 0.25 3.50
CA GLY A 7 -27.77 -0.60 2.45
C GLY A 7 -27.21 -0.32 1.06
N ILE A 8 -26.00 0.23 0.97
CA ILE A 8 -25.21 0.30 -0.27
C ILE A 8 -24.56 -1.06 -0.49
N LYS A 9 -24.65 -1.60 -1.69
CA LYS A 9 -24.20 -2.94 -2.07
C LYS A 9 -23.12 -2.88 -3.15
N ALA A 10 -22.35 -3.95 -3.28
CA ALA A 10 -21.47 -4.12 -4.43
C ALA A 10 -22.29 -4.11 -5.73
N GLY A 11 -21.80 -3.40 -6.74
CA GLY A 11 -22.50 -3.18 -8.00
C GLY A 11 -23.36 -1.90 -8.06
N ASP A 12 -23.45 -1.13 -6.97
CA ASP A 12 -24.08 0.19 -7.01
C ASP A 12 -23.14 1.20 -7.68
N ILE A 13 -23.70 2.08 -8.51
CA ILE A 13 -22.99 3.23 -9.04
C ILE A 13 -23.35 4.45 -8.20
N ILE A 14 -22.37 5.04 -7.53
CA ILE A 14 -22.57 6.27 -6.73
C ILE A 14 -22.53 7.46 -7.67
N LEU A 15 -23.63 8.20 -7.75
CA LEU A 15 -23.79 9.35 -8.62
C LEU A 15 -23.57 10.67 -7.89
N GLU A 16 -23.96 10.72 -6.60
CA GLU A 16 -23.92 11.95 -5.82
C GLU A 16 -23.66 11.63 -4.33
N PHE A 17 -22.87 12.46 -3.68
CA PHE A 17 -22.53 12.38 -2.27
C PHE A 17 -22.64 13.76 -1.62
N ASP A 18 -23.53 13.90 -0.63
CA ASP A 18 -23.80 15.16 0.08
C ASP A 18 -24.01 16.33 -0.89
N GLU A 19 -24.93 16.14 -1.87
CA GLU A 19 -25.29 17.09 -2.93
C GLU A 19 -24.18 17.38 -3.96
N LYS A 20 -23.02 16.74 -3.84
CA LYS A 20 -21.89 16.87 -4.77
C LYS A 20 -21.86 15.70 -5.73
N ARG A 21 -21.81 16.01 -7.03
CA ARG A 21 -21.75 15.00 -8.09
C ARG A 21 -20.42 14.24 -8.09
N ILE A 22 -20.48 12.95 -8.35
CA ILE A 22 -19.32 12.06 -8.44
C ILE A 22 -19.06 11.73 -9.90
N ASP A 23 -18.09 12.40 -10.50
CA ASP A 23 -17.75 12.21 -11.90
C ASP A 23 -16.59 11.20 -12.09
N THR A 24 -15.77 10.99 -11.06
CA THR A 24 -14.64 10.06 -11.11
C THR A 24 -14.51 9.24 -9.83
N MET A 25 -13.90 8.06 -9.91
CA MET A 25 -13.64 7.19 -8.76
C MET A 25 -12.80 7.86 -7.65
N ARG A 26 -12.00 8.86 -8.00
CA ARG A 26 -11.14 9.60 -7.04
C ARG A 26 -11.89 10.70 -6.28
N THR A 27 -13.04 11.13 -6.78
CA THR A 27 -13.83 12.22 -6.17
C THR A 27 -14.48 11.78 -4.87
N LEU A 28 -15.03 10.58 -4.82
CA LEU A 28 -15.73 10.08 -3.63
C LEU A 28 -14.84 9.96 -2.39
N PRO A 29 -13.66 9.32 -2.42
CA PRO A 29 -12.77 9.24 -1.26
C PRO A 29 -12.35 10.61 -0.73
N LYS A 30 -12.10 11.58 -1.63
CA LYS A 30 -11.74 12.95 -1.26
C LYS A 30 -12.89 13.67 -0.53
N LEU A 31 -14.12 13.55 -1.04
CA LEU A 31 -15.30 14.14 -0.40
C LEU A 31 -15.59 13.51 0.96
N VAL A 32 -15.48 12.19 1.07
CA VAL A 32 -15.65 11.48 2.34
C VAL A 32 -14.61 11.93 3.36
N ALA A 33 -13.33 12.06 2.97
CA ALA A 33 -12.26 12.51 3.85
C ALA A 33 -12.43 13.97 4.32
N GLN A 34 -13.08 14.81 3.52
CA GLN A 34 -13.36 16.21 3.84
C GLN A 34 -14.64 16.42 4.66
N THR A 35 -15.43 15.37 4.85
CA THR A 35 -16.72 15.46 5.58
C THR A 35 -16.52 15.01 7.02
N GLU A 36 -17.12 15.74 7.96
CA GLU A 36 -17.01 15.46 9.38
C GLU A 36 -17.51 14.06 9.76
N VAL A 37 -16.77 13.41 10.67
CA VAL A 37 -17.16 12.13 11.25
C VAL A 37 -18.44 12.31 12.07
N GLY A 38 -19.41 11.39 11.90
CA GLY A 38 -20.72 11.49 12.57
C GLY A 38 -21.75 12.28 11.77
N LYS A 39 -21.39 12.93 10.66
CA LYS A 39 -22.35 13.59 9.79
C LYS A 39 -23.21 12.57 9.04
N ARG A 40 -24.51 12.84 8.91
CA ARG A 40 -25.43 12.08 8.05
C ARG A 40 -25.47 12.74 6.69
N VAL A 41 -25.06 12.02 5.67
CA VAL A 41 -25.03 12.51 4.28
C VAL A 41 -26.02 11.75 3.41
N LEU A 42 -26.50 12.40 2.37
CA LEU A 42 -27.34 11.78 1.35
C LEU A 42 -26.43 11.27 0.23
N VAL A 43 -26.63 10.01 -0.15
CA VAL A 43 -25.91 9.37 -1.25
C VAL A 43 -26.92 8.90 -2.27
N LYS A 44 -26.84 9.40 -3.50
CA LYS A 44 -27.64 8.92 -4.63
C LYS A 44 -26.87 7.82 -5.35
N ILE A 45 -27.51 6.66 -5.47
CA ILE A 45 -26.96 5.49 -6.13
C ILE A 45 -27.86 5.07 -7.30
N TRP A 46 -27.24 4.49 -8.30
CA TRP A 46 -27.93 3.83 -9.41
C TRP A 46 -27.81 2.32 -9.23
N ARG A 47 -28.96 1.64 -9.10
CA ARG A 47 -29.07 0.20 -8.90
C ARG A 47 -30.26 -0.31 -9.70
N ASN A 48 -30.08 -1.36 -10.50
CA ASN A 48 -31.15 -2.00 -11.30
C ASN A 48 -31.97 -0.97 -12.11
N GLN A 49 -31.28 -0.07 -12.81
CA GLN A 49 -31.90 0.99 -13.63
C GLN A 49 -32.80 1.98 -12.85
N LYS A 50 -32.61 2.04 -11.52
CA LYS A 50 -33.37 2.95 -10.65
C LYS A 50 -32.44 3.83 -9.84
N LEU A 51 -32.83 5.09 -9.68
CA LEU A 51 -32.18 6.04 -8.78
C LEU A 51 -32.67 5.80 -7.36
N ILE A 52 -31.78 5.58 -6.41
CA ILE A 52 -32.09 5.34 -5.00
C ILE A 52 -31.28 6.31 -4.17
N THR A 53 -31.92 7.01 -3.23
CA THR A 53 -31.23 7.85 -2.26
C THR A 53 -31.09 7.10 -0.94
N LYS A 54 -29.88 7.10 -0.37
CA LYS A 54 -29.56 6.49 0.92
C LYS A 54 -28.99 7.53 1.88
N LYS A 55 -29.42 7.46 3.15
CA LYS A 55 -28.81 8.26 4.24
C LYS A 55 -27.68 7.45 4.84
N VAL A 56 -26.48 7.96 4.81
CA VAL A 56 -25.26 7.33 5.32
C VAL A 56 -24.73 8.12 6.51
N LEU A 57 -24.58 7.47 7.65
CA LEU A 57 -23.88 8.05 8.80
C LEU A 57 -22.37 7.81 8.60
N LEU A 58 -21.59 8.87 8.46
CA LEU A 58 -20.15 8.77 8.30
C LEU A 58 -19.50 8.34 9.61
N GLY A 59 -18.72 7.27 9.58
CA GLY A 59 -17.91 6.82 10.69
C GLY A 59 -16.45 7.16 10.47
N ARG A 60 -15.64 7.11 11.54
CA ARG A 60 -14.20 7.18 11.42
C ARG A 60 -13.70 6.02 10.56
N LEU A 61 -12.86 6.29 9.59
CA LEU A 61 -12.31 5.26 8.71
C LEU A 61 -11.51 4.22 9.51
N GLU A 62 -10.82 4.68 10.55
CA GLU A 62 -10.02 3.85 11.46
C GLU A 62 -10.83 2.90 12.34
N SER A 63 -12.13 3.19 12.55
CA SER A 63 -13.05 2.35 13.34
C SER A 63 -13.94 1.44 12.48
N SER A 64 -13.82 1.49 11.16
CA SER A 64 -14.61 0.61 10.29
C SER A 64 -13.99 -0.78 10.23
N GLU A 65 -14.81 -1.81 10.50
CA GLU A 65 -14.38 -3.21 10.32
C GLU A 65 -13.99 -3.54 8.88
N ALA A 66 -14.46 -2.76 7.89
CA ALA A 66 -14.04 -2.87 6.50
C ALA A 66 -12.59 -2.42 6.29
N PHE A 67 -12.11 -1.42 7.04
CA PHE A 67 -10.69 -1.06 7.05
C PHE A 67 -9.87 -2.15 7.73
N LYS A 68 -10.44 -2.80 8.76
CA LYS A 68 -9.84 -4.00 9.36
C LYS A 68 -9.90 -5.23 8.44
N ALA A 69 -10.84 -5.30 7.50
CA ALA A 69 -10.99 -6.44 6.59
C ALA A 69 -10.15 -6.29 5.31
N GLU A 70 -9.87 -5.07 4.86
CA GLU A 70 -8.88 -4.80 3.80
C GLU A 70 -7.45 -4.79 4.33
N THR A 71 -7.27 -4.47 5.61
CA THR A 71 -6.11 -4.78 6.42
C THR A 71 -6.41 -6.00 7.30
N LYS A 72 -6.93 -7.11 6.75
CA LYS A 72 -6.57 -8.38 7.36
C LYS A 72 -5.04 -8.39 7.29
N PRO A 73 -4.32 -8.28 8.41
CA PRO A 73 -2.97 -8.77 8.40
C PRO A 73 -3.13 -10.20 7.90
N ASP A 74 -2.55 -10.54 6.76
CA ASP A 74 -2.10 -11.91 6.57
C ASP A 74 -1.53 -12.30 7.93
N PRO A 75 -1.83 -13.49 8.48
CA PRO A 75 -1.41 -13.90 9.82
C PRO A 75 0.11 -13.92 10.00
N ASP A 76 0.83 -13.40 9.04
CA ASP A 76 2.24 -13.08 9.06
C ASP A 76 2.39 -11.60 9.46
N THR A 77 2.35 -11.34 10.75
CA THR A 77 2.79 -10.08 11.38
C THR A 77 4.30 -9.94 11.21
N SER A 78 4.75 -9.89 9.97
CA SER A 78 6.12 -9.49 9.64
C SER A 78 6.27 -8.04 10.09
N LYS A 79 7.09 -7.84 11.12
CA LYS A 79 7.42 -6.52 11.65
C LYS A 79 7.88 -5.64 10.50
N TYR A 80 7.12 -4.58 10.21
CA TYR A 80 7.55 -3.54 9.27
C TYR A 80 8.80 -2.88 9.84
N VAL A 81 9.81 -2.73 9.00
CA VAL A 81 11.06 -2.07 9.36
C VAL A 81 11.18 -0.81 8.52
N LYS A 82 11.15 0.35 9.18
CA LYS A 82 11.37 1.63 8.54
C LYS A 82 12.87 1.85 8.33
N ILE A 83 13.25 2.20 7.10
CA ILE A 83 14.63 2.55 6.72
C ILE A 83 14.66 4.04 6.41
N GLU A 84 14.87 4.85 7.45
CA GLU A 84 14.74 6.31 7.38
C GLU A 84 15.61 6.94 6.29
N ASN A 85 16.89 6.57 6.20
CA ASN A 85 17.83 7.13 5.20
C ASN A 85 17.48 6.72 3.75
N LEU A 86 16.60 5.75 3.53
CA LEU A 86 16.06 5.40 2.22
C LEU A 86 14.63 5.89 2.02
N GLY A 87 14.00 6.40 3.06
CA GLY A 87 12.61 6.85 3.00
C GLY A 87 11.64 5.74 2.58
N ILE A 88 11.82 4.52 3.09
CA ILE A 88 10.94 3.37 2.80
C ILE A 88 10.62 2.56 4.06
N SER A 89 9.48 1.88 4.03
CA SER A 89 9.17 0.77 4.93
C SER A 89 9.22 -0.55 4.18
N ILE A 90 9.78 -1.57 4.81
CA ILE A 90 9.93 -2.91 4.24
C ILE A 90 9.42 -3.97 5.20
N ARG A 91 9.01 -5.11 4.67
CA ARG A 91 8.71 -6.34 5.43
C ARG A 91 9.38 -7.55 4.78
N ASP A 92 9.43 -8.64 5.50
CA ASP A 92 9.96 -9.91 4.96
C ASP A 92 9.07 -10.42 3.81
N LEU A 93 9.70 -10.98 2.78
CA LEU A 93 9.02 -11.70 1.71
C LEU A 93 8.55 -13.05 2.24
N ASN A 94 7.25 -13.32 2.12
CA ASN A 94 6.65 -14.57 2.59
C ASN A 94 6.29 -15.53 1.44
N LYS A 95 5.92 -16.76 1.78
CA LYS A 95 5.54 -17.79 0.79
C LYS A 95 4.30 -17.42 -0.02
N SER A 96 3.36 -16.68 0.58
CA SER A 96 2.15 -16.21 -0.10
C SER A 96 2.51 -15.18 -1.18
N ASP A 97 3.45 -14.26 -0.91
CA ASP A 97 3.94 -13.30 -1.90
C ASP A 97 4.60 -14.02 -3.09
N ILE A 98 5.45 -15.01 -2.82
CA ILE A 98 6.13 -15.80 -3.85
C ILE A 98 5.10 -16.49 -4.75
N SER A 99 4.10 -17.17 -4.13
CA SER A 99 3.06 -17.88 -4.86
C SER A 99 2.15 -16.96 -5.67
N LYS A 100 1.64 -15.89 -5.05
CA LYS A 100 0.73 -14.92 -5.70
C LYS A 100 1.39 -14.21 -6.89
N ARG A 101 2.69 -13.99 -6.81
CA ARG A 101 3.46 -13.28 -7.83
C ARG A 101 4.15 -14.22 -8.83
N GLY A 102 4.11 -15.53 -8.64
CA GLY A 102 4.81 -16.48 -9.50
C GLY A 102 6.34 -16.31 -9.48
N LEU A 103 6.89 -15.85 -8.35
CA LEU A 103 8.34 -15.77 -8.17
C LEU A 103 8.95 -17.16 -8.00
N PRO A 104 10.25 -17.37 -8.33
CA PRO A 104 10.93 -18.62 -8.04
C PRO A 104 10.80 -19.00 -6.56
N ASN A 105 10.52 -20.28 -6.28
CA ASN A 105 10.24 -20.77 -4.91
C ASN A 105 11.37 -20.52 -3.91
N ASN A 106 12.60 -20.36 -4.39
CA ASN A 106 13.79 -20.08 -3.59
C ASN A 106 14.10 -18.57 -3.46
N THR A 107 13.18 -17.70 -3.90
CA THR A 107 13.34 -16.26 -3.78
C THR A 107 13.27 -15.86 -2.31
N THR A 108 14.24 -15.08 -1.88
CA THR A 108 14.26 -14.43 -0.57
C THR A 108 14.45 -12.94 -0.74
N GLY A 109 14.01 -12.15 0.21
CA GLY A 109 14.13 -10.71 0.12
C GLY A 109 13.17 -9.98 1.05
N VAL A 110 12.95 -8.72 0.73
CA VAL A 110 12.02 -7.84 1.44
C VAL A 110 11.08 -7.17 0.45
N VAL A 111 9.83 -6.97 0.87
CA VAL A 111 8.80 -6.27 0.11
C VAL A 111 8.76 -4.81 0.55
N VAL A 112 8.75 -3.89 -0.39
CA VAL A 112 8.54 -2.46 -0.13
C VAL A 112 7.06 -2.24 0.15
N THR A 113 6.74 -1.76 1.34
CA THR A 113 5.36 -1.54 1.79
C THR A 113 4.95 -0.08 1.73
N GLU A 114 5.94 0.82 1.82
CA GLU A 114 5.69 2.25 1.87
C GLU A 114 6.90 3.00 1.31
N ILE A 115 6.67 4.11 0.63
CA ILE A 115 7.71 5.01 0.12
C ILE A 115 7.33 6.42 0.55
N PHE A 116 8.24 7.08 1.29
CA PHE A 116 8.05 8.45 1.77
C PHE A 116 8.48 9.46 0.70
N GLU A 117 7.92 10.67 0.73
CA GLU A 117 8.15 11.71 -0.29
C GLU A 117 9.63 12.09 -0.48
N GLU A 118 10.45 11.98 0.57
CA GLU A 118 11.88 12.30 0.54
C GLU A 118 12.77 11.12 0.12
N SER A 119 12.20 10.00 -0.32
CA SER A 119 12.94 8.80 -0.70
C SER A 119 13.82 9.07 -1.93
N PRO A 120 15.11 8.70 -1.91
CA PRO A 120 15.96 8.74 -3.10
C PRO A 120 15.64 7.63 -4.10
N LEU A 121 14.68 6.75 -3.80
CA LEU A 121 14.33 5.56 -4.57
C LEU A 121 13.28 5.87 -5.65
N MET A 122 13.61 6.71 -6.63
CA MET A 122 12.67 7.17 -7.68
C MET A 122 12.18 6.07 -8.62
N PHE A 123 12.85 4.90 -8.65
CA PHE A 123 12.56 3.80 -9.58
C PHE A 123 12.02 2.55 -8.89
N ILE A 124 11.63 2.67 -7.63
CA ILE A 124 11.00 1.59 -6.85
C ILE A 124 9.55 1.95 -6.60
N SER A 125 8.69 0.94 -6.65
CA SER A 125 7.27 1.06 -6.36
C SER A 125 6.89 0.26 -5.11
N ILE A 126 5.76 0.60 -4.50
CA ILE A 126 5.16 -0.21 -3.46
C ILE A 126 4.88 -1.60 -4.03
N ASN A 127 5.14 -2.63 -3.25
CA ASN A 127 5.13 -4.05 -3.58
C ASN A 127 6.31 -4.54 -4.43
N ASP A 128 7.29 -3.72 -4.79
CA ASP A 128 8.54 -4.27 -5.35
C ASP A 128 9.28 -5.10 -4.30
N VAL A 129 9.99 -6.13 -4.75
CA VAL A 129 10.73 -7.05 -3.89
C VAL A 129 12.22 -6.81 -4.06
N ILE A 130 12.90 -6.38 -3.01
CA ILE A 130 14.35 -6.22 -3.01
C ILE A 130 14.98 -7.55 -2.61
N VAL A 131 15.77 -8.14 -3.49
CA VAL A 131 16.40 -9.46 -3.31
C VAL A 131 17.91 -9.38 -3.07
N GLU A 132 18.55 -8.29 -3.50
CA GLU A 132 19.98 -8.05 -3.27
C GLU A 132 20.25 -6.59 -2.91
N LEU A 133 21.22 -6.39 -2.03
CA LEU A 133 21.80 -5.09 -1.67
C LEU A 133 23.31 -5.18 -1.75
N GLN A 134 23.96 -4.35 -2.59
CA GLN A 134 25.41 -4.38 -2.85
C GLN A 134 25.91 -5.78 -3.26
N LYS A 135 25.18 -6.45 -4.16
CA LYS A 135 25.45 -7.82 -4.61
C LYS A 135 25.38 -8.90 -3.50
N LYS A 136 24.92 -8.54 -2.30
CA LYS A 136 24.65 -9.48 -1.22
C LYS A 136 23.18 -9.86 -1.23
N LYS A 137 22.89 -11.16 -1.23
CA LYS A 137 21.52 -11.69 -1.18
C LYS A 137 20.86 -11.32 0.14
N ILE A 138 19.62 -10.82 0.08
CA ILE A 138 18.80 -10.45 1.23
C ILE A 138 17.86 -11.60 1.54
N THR A 139 17.77 -11.96 2.82
CA THR A 139 16.87 -13.02 3.31
C THR A 139 15.69 -12.48 4.12
N ASN A 140 15.87 -11.33 4.83
CA ASN A 140 14.88 -10.72 5.67
C ASN A 140 15.18 -9.23 5.90
N SER A 141 14.23 -8.52 6.51
CA SER A 141 14.30 -7.08 6.80
C SER A 141 15.39 -6.71 7.81
N ASN A 142 15.65 -7.57 8.79
CA ASN A 142 16.71 -7.34 9.76
C ASN A 142 18.09 -7.37 9.10
N GLN A 143 18.33 -8.35 8.24
CA GLN A 143 19.57 -8.46 7.46
C GLN A 143 19.75 -7.25 6.53
N PHE A 144 18.67 -6.85 5.84
CA PHE A 144 18.67 -5.65 5.00
C PHE A 144 19.11 -4.42 5.81
N SER A 145 18.48 -4.18 6.98
CA SER A 145 18.80 -3.05 7.85
C SER A 145 20.24 -3.07 8.32
N LYS A 146 20.76 -4.24 8.70
CA LYS A 146 22.16 -4.39 9.13
C LYS A 146 23.13 -4.05 8.02
N ILE A 147 22.96 -4.65 6.84
CA ILE A 147 23.83 -4.40 5.68
C ILE A 147 23.75 -2.93 5.26
N PHE A 148 22.54 -2.37 5.25
CA PHE A 148 22.34 -0.96 4.90
C PHE A 148 23.07 -0.01 5.86
N LYS A 149 22.95 -0.22 7.17
CA LYS A 149 23.71 0.55 8.19
C LYS A 149 25.22 0.45 8.00
N GLU A 150 25.73 -0.75 7.70
CA GLU A 150 27.17 -0.93 7.40
C GLU A 150 27.62 -0.12 6.18
N ILE A 151 26.78 -0.04 5.14
CA ILE A 151 27.06 0.70 3.91
C ILE A 151 27.09 2.21 4.19
N VAL A 152 26.09 2.71 4.92
CA VAL A 152 26.02 4.13 5.32
C VAL A 152 27.20 4.51 6.19
N ASN A 153 27.54 3.70 7.19
CA ASN A 153 28.67 3.95 8.10
C ASN A 153 30.02 3.97 7.37
N LYS A 154 30.15 3.24 6.26
CA LYS A 154 31.35 3.27 5.40
C LYS A 154 31.40 4.49 4.47
N GLY A 155 30.41 5.39 4.53
CA GLY A 155 30.35 6.58 3.69
C GLY A 155 30.06 6.27 2.21
N THR A 156 29.50 5.11 1.91
CA THR A 156 29.17 4.73 0.54
C THR A 156 27.97 5.55 0.05
N LYS A 157 28.19 6.34 -1.00
CA LYS A 157 27.17 7.24 -1.56
C LYS A 157 26.30 6.59 -2.64
N THR A 158 26.58 5.35 -2.99
CA THR A 158 25.85 4.67 -4.09
C THR A 158 25.43 3.27 -3.64
N LEU A 159 24.13 2.98 -3.79
CA LEU A 159 23.57 1.65 -3.56
C LEU A 159 23.29 0.93 -4.86
N TYR A 160 23.58 -0.36 -4.89
CA TYR A 160 23.18 -1.28 -5.96
C TYR A 160 22.13 -2.22 -5.41
N LEU A 161 20.95 -2.23 -6.02
CA LEU A 161 19.83 -3.07 -5.62
C LEU A 161 19.43 -3.98 -6.78
N ALA A 162 19.16 -5.26 -6.49
CA ALA A 162 18.43 -6.11 -7.40
C ALA A 162 16.99 -6.24 -6.87
N ILE A 163 16.03 -5.97 -7.74
CA ILE A 163 14.61 -5.98 -7.41
C ILE A 163 13.81 -6.85 -8.38
N TYR A 164 12.68 -7.37 -7.92
CA TYR A 164 11.58 -7.79 -8.79
C TYR A 164 10.50 -6.71 -8.77
N ASN A 165 10.19 -6.14 -9.92
CA ASN A 165 9.14 -5.14 -10.06
C ASN A 165 7.72 -5.78 -10.03
N SER A 166 6.68 -4.94 -10.15
CA SER A 166 5.28 -5.39 -10.19
C SER A 166 4.95 -6.37 -11.32
N SER A 167 5.74 -6.37 -12.41
CA SER A 167 5.62 -7.32 -13.52
C SER A 167 6.50 -8.56 -13.34
N ASN A 168 7.06 -8.79 -12.16
CA ASN A 168 7.98 -9.89 -11.82
C ASN A 168 9.25 -9.94 -12.68
N GLN A 169 9.63 -8.82 -13.28
CA GLN A 169 10.88 -8.70 -14.01
C GLN A 169 11.99 -8.33 -13.02
N ARG A 170 13.11 -9.07 -13.08
CA ARG A 170 14.30 -8.77 -12.30
C ARG A 170 15.05 -7.62 -12.93
N SER A 171 15.26 -6.56 -12.16
CA SER A 171 15.98 -5.36 -12.57
C SER A 171 17.06 -4.99 -11.58
N TYR A 172 18.13 -4.34 -12.08
CA TYR A 172 19.19 -3.80 -11.24
C TYR A 172 19.12 -2.28 -11.26
N ILE A 173 19.06 -1.69 -10.10
CA ILE A 173 18.97 -0.24 -9.95
C ILE A 173 20.15 0.30 -9.14
N THR A 174 20.56 1.50 -9.48
CA THR A 174 21.60 2.24 -8.77
C THR A 174 20.99 3.49 -8.15
N VAL A 175 21.16 3.66 -6.85
CA VAL A 175 20.60 4.76 -6.08
C VAL A 175 21.73 5.57 -5.45
N LYS A 176 21.71 6.88 -5.62
CA LYS A 176 22.62 7.79 -4.93
C LYS A 176 22.00 8.17 -3.58
N LEU A 177 22.72 7.93 -2.50
CA LEU A 177 22.39 8.44 -1.18
C LEU A 177 22.79 9.93 -1.08
N LYS A 178 21.97 10.70 -0.41
CA LYS A 178 22.29 12.11 -0.10
C LYS A 178 23.31 12.23 1.01
#